data_69e155657c6ecdb9657324f84327656d
#
_entry.id   69e155657c6ecdb9657324f84327656d
#
_cell.length_a   1.000
_cell.length_b   1.000
_cell.length_c   1.000
_cell.angle_alpha   90.00
_cell.angle_beta   90.00
_cell.angle_gamma   90.00
#
_symmetry.space_group_name_H-M   'P 1'
#
loop_
_entity.id
_entity.type
_entity.pdbx_description
1 polymer ?
#
loop_
_entity_poly.entity_id
_entity_poly.type
_entity_poly.pdbx_seq_one_letter_code
_entity_poly.pdbx_strand_id
1 'polypeptide(L)'
;MRLDSITLEGMLPRVFVSESIPDSEIWHSTATFRRGESYLVEASSGGGKSSMCAYIYGARTDFEGKLLFNGVSATNFDMARWQKLRRGNIAYLPQDLMLFPELTALENIRLKNGLTGYASDSKIEGWLERLGIASRKDYPAGRMSVGQQQRVALIRSLCQPFDFILLDEPVSHLDEQNNRIAAEIIEEEAKALGAGIISTSVGNHLLLHYDKTTHL
;
A
#
# COMPACT_ATOMS: atom_id res chain seq x y z
N MET A 1 7.76 -16.43 -7.16
CA MET A 1 8.97 -16.16 -6.35
C MET A 1 8.50 -15.41 -5.13
N ARG A 2 8.86 -15.85 -3.93
CA ARG A 2 8.50 -15.19 -2.67
C ARG A 2 9.40 -13.97 -2.48
N LEU A 3 8.84 -12.87 -2.01
CA LEU A 3 9.57 -11.65 -1.67
C LEU A 3 9.75 -11.57 -0.16
N ASP A 4 10.99 -11.73 0.31
CA ASP A 4 11.31 -11.76 1.75
C ASP A 4 11.86 -10.43 2.27
N SER A 5 12.40 -9.58 1.38
CA SER A 5 12.90 -8.26 1.76
C SER A 5 12.83 -7.24 0.62
N ILE A 6 12.65 -5.98 1.02
CA ILE A 6 12.76 -4.79 0.18
C ILE A 6 13.79 -3.88 0.83
N THR A 7 14.84 -3.51 0.10
CA THR A 7 15.91 -2.64 0.63
C THR A 7 16.06 -1.40 -0.24
N LEU A 8 16.05 -0.25 0.41
CA LEU A 8 16.37 1.06 -0.16
C LEU A 8 17.82 1.39 0.28
N GLU A 9 18.74 1.48 -0.66
CA GLU A 9 20.17 1.70 -0.38
C GLU A 9 20.59 3.04 -0.97
N GLY A 10 20.82 4.04 -0.10
CA GLY A 10 21.21 5.39 -0.50
C GLY A 10 20.19 6.06 -1.43
N MET A 11 18.92 5.69 -1.33
CA MET A 11 17.89 6.22 -2.22
C MET A 11 17.56 7.67 -1.89
N LEU A 12 17.32 8.45 -2.96
CA LEU A 12 16.83 9.82 -2.89
C LEU A 12 15.95 10.13 -4.10
N PRO A 13 14.73 10.66 -3.92
CA PRO A 13 13.95 11.23 -5.02
C PRO A 13 14.73 12.33 -5.73
N ARG A 14 14.78 12.33 -7.06
CA ARG A 14 15.55 13.35 -7.82
C ARG A 14 15.09 14.78 -7.55
N VAL A 15 13.83 14.98 -7.19
CA VAL A 15 13.30 16.29 -6.81
C VAL A 15 14.01 16.87 -5.58
N PHE A 16 14.56 16.02 -4.72
CA PHE A 16 15.25 16.43 -3.49
C PHE A 16 16.76 16.61 -3.64
N VAL A 17 17.35 16.26 -4.78
CA VAL A 17 18.83 16.35 -4.99
C VAL A 17 19.36 17.78 -4.81
N SER A 18 18.53 18.79 -5.10
CA SER A 18 18.87 20.21 -4.94
C SER A 18 18.35 20.85 -3.64
N GLU A 19 17.67 20.09 -2.79
CA GLU A 19 17.05 20.61 -1.56
C GLU A 19 17.77 20.09 -0.32
N SER A 20 17.79 20.92 0.75
CA SER A 20 18.16 20.43 2.08
C SER A 20 17.05 19.56 2.62
N ILE A 21 17.28 18.25 2.64
CA ILE A 21 16.33 17.33 3.25
C ILE A 21 16.60 17.26 4.76
N PRO A 22 15.54 17.25 5.61
CA PRO A 22 15.69 16.94 7.02
C PRO A 22 16.37 15.57 7.22
N ASP A 23 16.93 15.33 8.38
CA ASP A 23 17.47 14.03 8.75
C ASP A 23 16.43 12.95 8.53
N SER A 24 16.74 11.99 7.67
CA SER A 24 15.87 10.89 7.27
C SER A 24 16.54 9.54 7.54
N GLU A 25 15.78 8.62 8.12
CA GLU A 25 16.27 7.26 8.35
C GLU A 25 16.12 6.37 7.10
N ILE A 26 15.52 6.89 6.03
CA ILE A 26 15.29 6.19 4.76
C ILE A 26 16.09 6.83 3.62
N TRP A 27 15.96 8.16 3.43
CA TRP A 27 16.70 8.84 2.37
C TRP A 27 18.19 8.94 2.72
N HIS A 28 19.06 8.72 1.74
CA HIS A 28 20.53 8.65 1.88
C HIS A 28 21.03 7.56 2.84
N SER A 29 20.15 6.74 3.40
CA SER A 29 20.51 5.66 4.32
C SER A 29 20.24 4.29 3.72
N THR A 30 20.37 3.23 4.51
CA THR A 30 19.96 1.89 4.13
C THR A 30 18.79 1.46 4.99
N ALA A 31 17.58 1.45 4.40
CA ALA A 31 16.37 0.96 5.03
C ALA A 31 15.98 -0.40 4.45
N THR A 32 15.69 -1.37 5.31
CA THR A 32 15.25 -2.70 4.89
C THR A 32 13.93 -3.06 5.56
N PHE A 33 12.94 -3.35 4.74
CA PHE A 33 11.65 -3.89 5.14
C PHE A 33 11.67 -5.42 4.97
N ARG A 34 11.23 -6.14 6.00
CA ARG A 34 11.21 -7.60 6.02
C ARG A 34 9.78 -8.11 5.99
N ARG A 35 9.59 -9.20 5.30
CA ARG A 35 8.31 -9.91 5.27
C ARG A 35 7.94 -10.37 6.69
N GLY A 36 6.64 -10.24 7.04
CA GLY A 36 6.13 -10.59 8.37
C GLY A 36 6.34 -9.52 9.45
N GLU A 37 7.00 -8.40 9.13
CA GLU A 37 7.14 -7.24 10.03
C GLU A 37 6.24 -6.10 9.56
N SER A 38 5.77 -5.28 10.50
CA SER A 38 4.92 -4.11 10.27
C SER A 38 5.69 -2.82 10.53
N TYR A 39 5.68 -1.93 9.54
CA TYR A 39 6.45 -0.68 9.55
C TYR A 39 5.51 0.52 9.44
N LEU A 40 5.74 1.52 10.30
CA LEU A 40 5.19 2.85 10.16
C LEU A 40 6.28 3.78 9.62
N VAL A 41 6.00 4.46 8.52
CA VAL A 41 6.88 5.48 7.93
C VAL A 41 6.22 6.83 8.11
N GLU A 42 6.74 7.62 9.05
CA GLU A 42 6.25 8.95 9.37
C GLU A 42 7.05 10.02 8.65
N ALA A 43 6.36 11.00 8.10
CA ALA A 43 6.99 12.22 7.59
C ALA A 43 5.98 13.35 7.51
N SER A 44 6.48 14.58 7.52
CA SER A 44 5.69 15.75 7.17
C SER A 44 5.13 15.66 5.73
N SER A 45 4.15 16.50 5.42
CA SER A 45 3.68 16.63 4.03
C SER A 45 4.85 17.03 3.12
N GLY A 46 4.96 16.38 1.96
CA GLY A 46 6.07 16.63 1.03
C GLY A 46 7.35 15.82 1.30
N GLY A 47 7.47 15.08 2.40
CA GLY A 47 8.68 14.31 2.74
C GLY A 47 8.98 13.08 1.84
N GLY A 48 8.17 12.82 0.81
CA GLY A 48 8.45 11.77 -0.17
C GLY A 48 7.81 10.41 0.10
N LYS A 49 6.87 10.30 1.06
CA LYS A 49 6.17 9.04 1.39
C LYS A 49 5.54 8.37 0.18
N SER A 50 4.71 9.10 -0.56
CA SER A 50 4.06 8.58 -1.78
C SER A 50 5.08 8.26 -2.88
N SER A 51 6.19 9.01 -2.95
CA SER A 51 7.30 8.69 -3.86
C SER A 51 7.96 7.36 -3.47
N MET A 52 8.22 7.13 -2.20
CA MET A 52 8.75 5.86 -1.70
C MET A 52 7.85 4.69 -2.08
N CYS A 53 6.56 4.78 -1.79
CA CYS A 53 5.59 3.76 -2.17
C CYS A 53 5.56 3.53 -3.69
N ALA A 54 5.55 4.62 -4.48
CA ALA A 54 5.56 4.55 -5.94
C ALA A 54 6.84 3.91 -6.50
N TYR A 55 8.00 4.16 -5.90
CA TYR A 55 9.27 3.52 -6.27
C TYR A 55 9.25 2.02 -5.96
N ILE A 56 8.84 1.64 -4.76
CA ILE A 56 8.73 0.22 -4.36
C ILE A 56 7.73 -0.50 -5.27
N TYR A 57 6.61 0.13 -5.62
CA TYR A 57 5.63 -0.45 -6.54
C TYR A 57 6.09 -0.45 -8.01
N GLY A 58 7.18 0.27 -8.33
CA GLY A 58 7.71 0.41 -9.68
C GLY A 58 6.84 1.29 -10.59
N ALA A 59 6.05 2.20 -10.02
CA ALA A 59 5.26 3.20 -10.76
C ALA A 59 6.13 4.42 -11.15
N ARG A 60 7.20 4.68 -10.42
CA ARG A 60 8.17 5.75 -10.67
C ARG A 60 9.60 5.20 -10.60
N THR A 61 10.53 5.87 -11.31
CA THR A 61 11.95 5.47 -11.38
C THR A 61 12.90 6.66 -11.26
N ASP A 62 12.39 7.83 -10.95
CA ASP A 62 13.11 9.10 -10.85
C ASP A 62 13.77 9.28 -9.47
N PHE A 63 14.66 8.37 -9.12
CA PHE A 63 15.43 8.38 -7.88
C PHE A 63 16.92 8.10 -8.15
N GLU A 64 17.76 8.46 -7.19
CA GLU A 64 19.16 8.04 -7.08
C GLU A 64 19.26 6.90 -6.06
N GLY A 65 20.41 6.19 -6.05
CA GLY A 65 20.60 5.03 -5.17
C GLY A 65 20.08 3.73 -5.75
N LYS A 66 19.78 2.75 -4.90
CA LYS A 66 19.37 1.42 -5.32
C LYS A 66 18.11 0.96 -4.58
N LEU A 67 17.19 0.35 -5.32
CA LEU A 67 16.07 -0.40 -4.79
C LEU A 67 16.31 -1.88 -5.05
N LEU A 68 16.33 -2.68 -3.99
CA LEU A 68 16.63 -4.10 -4.05
C LEU A 68 15.44 -4.94 -3.57
N PHE A 69 15.13 -6.01 -4.28
CA PHE A 69 14.15 -7.03 -3.92
C PHE A 69 14.86 -8.36 -3.71
N ASN A 70 14.91 -8.87 -2.49
CA ASN A 70 15.74 -10.02 -2.10
C ASN A 70 17.21 -9.85 -2.55
N GLY A 71 17.78 -8.65 -2.40
CA GLY A 71 19.14 -8.33 -2.84
C GLY A 71 19.33 -8.13 -4.35
N VAL A 72 18.29 -8.31 -5.16
CA VAL A 72 18.37 -8.10 -6.62
C VAL A 72 17.89 -6.69 -6.97
N SER A 73 18.72 -5.93 -7.68
CA SER A 73 18.38 -4.56 -8.07
C SER A 73 17.16 -4.49 -8.99
N ALA A 74 16.27 -3.55 -8.67
CA ALA A 74 15.09 -3.24 -9.49
C ALA A 74 15.44 -2.80 -10.92
N THR A 75 16.63 -2.25 -11.14
CA THR A 75 17.12 -1.89 -12.49
C THR A 75 17.30 -3.10 -13.41
N ASN A 76 17.41 -4.29 -12.84
CA ASN A 76 17.51 -5.54 -13.58
C ASN A 76 16.16 -6.17 -13.92
N PHE A 77 15.05 -5.48 -13.59
CA PHE A 77 13.71 -6.01 -13.80
C PHE A 77 13.17 -5.57 -15.17
N ASP A 78 12.78 -6.55 -15.95
CA ASP A 78 11.99 -6.33 -17.14
C ASP A 78 10.50 -6.11 -16.80
N MET A 79 9.72 -5.78 -17.81
CA MET A 79 8.28 -5.54 -17.67
C MET A 79 7.54 -6.76 -17.11
N ALA A 80 7.92 -7.96 -17.51
CA ALA A 80 7.27 -9.21 -17.08
C ALA A 80 7.50 -9.46 -15.59
N ARG A 81 8.71 -9.15 -15.08
CA ARG A 81 9.06 -9.28 -13.67
C ARG A 81 8.30 -8.25 -12.82
N TRP A 82 8.21 -7.00 -13.25
CA TRP A 82 7.40 -5.98 -12.60
C TRP A 82 5.91 -6.35 -12.56
N GLN A 83 5.37 -6.86 -13.66
CA GLN A 83 3.97 -7.31 -13.73
C GLN A 83 3.71 -8.45 -12.72
N LYS A 84 4.61 -9.43 -12.66
CA LYS A 84 4.50 -10.54 -11.70
C LYS A 84 4.55 -10.05 -10.26
N LEU A 85 5.46 -9.12 -9.94
CA LEU A 85 5.62 -8.53 -8.61
C LEU A 85 4.35 -7.80 -8.17
N ARG A 86 3.78 -6.96 -9.04
CA ARG A 86 2.54 -6.22 -8.75
C ARG A 86 1.29 -7.09 -8.67
N ARG A 87 1.31 -8.24 -9.34
CA ARG A 87 0.17 -9.16 -9.36
C ARG A 87 0.12 -10.09 -8.15
N GLY A 88 1.27 -10.42 -7.55
CA GLY A 88 1.30 -11.48 -6.55
C GLY A 88 2.24 -11.30 -5.37
N ASN A 89 3.03 -10.21 -5.34
CA ASN A 89 3.98 -10.00 -4.24
C ASN A 89 3.79 -8.66 -3.53
N ILE A 90 3.35 -7.60 -4.23
CA ILE A 90 3.15 -6.29 -3.63
C ILE A 90 1.72 -5.81 -3.88
N ALA A 91 0.92 -5.74 -2.82
CA ALA A 91 -0.35 -5.01 -2.83
C ALA A 91 -0.09 -3.53 -2.56
N TYR A 92 -0.93 -2.64 -3.11
CA TYR A 92 -0.75 -1.20 -2.94
C TYR A 92 -2.09 -0.48 -2.83
N LEU A 93 -2.24 0.30 -1.78
CA LEU A 93 -3.28 1.29 -1.59
C LEU A 93 -2.64 2.68 -1.74
N PRO A 94 -2.78 3.35 -2.90
CA PRO A 94 -2.24 4.69 -3.10
C PRO A 94 -3.12 5.74 -2.43
N GLN A 95 -2.54 6.90 -2.11
CA GLN A 95 -3.22 8.03 -1.46
C GLN A 95 -4.39 8.58 -2.30
N ASP A 96 -4.26 8.63 -3.62
CA ASP A 96 -5.29 9.09 -4.56
C ASP A 96 -6.38 8.05 -4.86
N LEU A 97 -6.36 6.92 -4.15
CA LEU A 97 -7.29 5.79 -4.22
C LEU A 97 -7.39 5.12 -5.61
N MET A 98 -7.15 5.82 -6.70
CA MET A 98 -7.17 5.35 -8.11
C MET A 98 -8.43 4.51 -8.47
N LEU A 99 -9.59 4.89 -7.96
CA LEU A 99 -10.86 4.26 -8.31
C LEU A 99 -11.35 4.75 -9.68
N PHE A 100 -12.07 3.89 -10.39
CA PHE A 100 -12.80 4.25 -11.59
C PHE A 100 -14.16 4.83 -11.16
N PRO A 101 -14.40 6.14 -11.30
CA PRO A 101 -15.56 6.79 -10.71
C PRO A 101 -16.89 6.36 -11.34
N GLU A 102 -16.87 5.90 -12.60
CA GLU A 102 -18.03 5.42 -13.34
C GLU A 102 -18.45 4.01 -12.94
N LEU A 103 -17.51 3.22 -12.42
CA LEU A 103 -17.77 1.85 -11.96
C LEU A 103 -18.35 1.85 -10.55
N THR A 104 -19.17 0.86 -10.25
CA THR A 104 -19.65 0.63 -8.88
C THR A 104 -18.51 0.24 -7.94
N ALA A 105 -18.76 0.31 -6.63
CA ALA A 105 -17.80 -0.14 -5.63
C ALA A 105 -17.39 -1.60 -5.87
N LEU A 106 -18.36 -2.48 -6.11
CA LEU A 106 -18.12 -3.90 -6.36
C LEU A 106 -17.34 -4.14 -7.66
N GLU A 107 -17.65 -3.41 -8.73
CA GLU A 107 -16.91 -3.52 -9.99
C GLU A 107 -15.45 -3.08 -9.83
N ASN A 108 -15.17 -1.98 -9.12
CA ASN A 108 -13.82 -1.56 -8.78
C ASN A 108 -13.02 -2.65 -8.06
N ILE A 109 -13.66 -3.33 -7.09
CA ILE A 109 -13.05 -4.45 -6.35
C ILE A 109 -12.82 -5.64 -7.27
N ARG A 110 -13.83 -6.03 -8.07
CA ARG A 110 -13.78 -7.19 -8.97
C ARG A 110 -12.76 -7.03 -10.09
N LEU A 111 -12.50 -5.83 -10.58
CA LEU A 111 -11.41 -5.57 -11.55
C LEU A 111 -10.06 -6.07 -11.03
N LYS A 112 -9.75 -5.79 -9.79
CA LYS A 112 -8.49 -6.25 -9.18
C LYS A 112 -8.52 -7.74 -8.90
N ASN A 113 -9.61 -8.22 -8.31
CA ASN A 113 -9.78 -9.64 -7.99
C ASN A 113 -9.72 -10.52 -9.25
N GLY A 114 -10.25 -10.05 -10.37
CA GLY A 114 -10.23 -10.77 -11.65
C GLY A 114 -8.84 -11.10 -12.18
N LEU A 115 -7.79 -10.38 -11.72
CA LEU A 115 -6.41 -10.66 -12.11
C LEU A 115 -5.85 -11.94 -11.47
N THR A 116 -6.36 -12.34 -10.32
CA THR A 116 -5.80 -13.45 -9.53
C THR A 116 -6.84 -14.45 -9.04
N GLY A 117 -8.12 -14.04 -8.90
CA GLY A 117 -9.17 -14.84 -8.28
C GLY A 117 -8.93 -15.11 -6.79
N TYR A 118 -8.16 -14.25 -6.12
CA TYR A 118 -7.69 -14.49 -4.75
C TYR A 118 -8.80 -14.50 -3.71
N ALA A 119 -9.66 -13.49 -3.75
CA ALA A 119 -10.76 -13.35 -2.79
C ALA A 119 -12.04 -14.00 -3.34
N SER A 120 -12.69 -14.86 -2.56
CA SER A 120 -14.03 -15.35 -2.89
C SER A 120 -15.06 -14.22 -2.77
N ASP A 121 -16.20 -14.37 -3.45
CA ASP A 121 -17.29 -13.40 -3.34
C ASP A 121 -17.77 -13.25 -1.90
N SER A 122 -17.82 -14.33 -1.11
CA SER A 122 -18.19 -14.28 0.31
C SER A 122 -17.17 -13.51 1.15
N LYS A 123 -15.89 -13.60 0.82
CA LYS A 123 -14.84 -12.83 1.51
C LYS A 123 -14.95 -11.34 1.21
N ILE A 124 -15.17 -10.98 -0.05
CA ILE A 124 -15.41 -9.58 -0.47
C ILE A 124 -16.66 -9.02 0.22
N GLU A 125 -17.76 -9.78 0.26
CA GLU A 125 -19.00 -9.36 0.91
C GLU A 125 -18.78 -9.13 2.42
N GLY A 126 -18.07 -10.04 3.10
CA GLY A 126 -17.72 -9.89 4.51
C GLY A 126 -16.89 -8.64 4.80
N TRP A 127 -15.94 -8.27 3.92
CA TRP A 127 -15.20 -7.02 4.06
C TRP A 127 -16.08 -5.78 3.85
N LEU A 128 -17.00 -5.82 2.87
CA LEU A 128 -17.98 -4.75 2.61
C LEU A 128 -18.91 -4.55 3.82
N GLU A 129 -19.35 -5.64 4.46
CA GLU A 129 -20.19 -5.60 5.66
C GLU A 129 -19.42 -5.03 6.86
N ARG A 130 -18.23 -5.55 7.15
CA ARG A 130 -17.39 -5.08 8.27
C ARG A 130 -17.07 -3.58 8.15
N LEU A 131 -16.77 -3.11 6.95
CA LEU A 131 -16.49 -1.68 6.67
C LEU A 131 -17.76 -0.83 6.47
N GLY A 132 -18.97 -1.40 6.66
CA GLY A 132 -20.24 -0.66 6.63
C GLY A 132 -20.60 -0.06 5.27
N ILE A 133 -20.13 -0.65 4.16
CA ILE A 133 -20.39 -0.19 2.80
C ILE A 133 -21.12 -1.21 1.92
N ALA A 134 -21.60 -2.33 2.49
CA ALA A 134 -22.32 -3.37 1.73
C ALA A 134 -23.56 -2.82 1.01
N SER A 135 -24.33 -1.92 1.66
CA SER A 135 -25.49 -1.26 1.06
C SER A 135 -25.16 -0.31 -0.10
N ARG A 136 -23.89 0.00 -0.31
CA ARG A 136 -23.39 0.90 -1.35
C ARG A 136 -22.60 0.18 -2.43
N LYS A 137 -22.53 -1.16 -2.40
CA LYS A 137 -21.69 -1.94 -3.33
C LYS A 137 -22.03 -1.72 -4.81
N ASP A 138 -23.31 -1.45 -5.11
CA ASP A 138 -23.80 -1.22 -6.47
C ASP A 138 -23.87 0.27 -6.84
N TYR A 139 -23.34 1.18 -5.99
CA TYR A 139 -23.28 2.61 -6.29
C TYR A 139 -22.00 2.94 -7.04
N PRO A 140 -22.04 3.83 -8.05
CA PRO A 140 -20.85 4.36 -8.70
C PRO A 140 -19.91 4.98 -7.68
N ALA A 141 -18.62 4.63 -7.76
CA ALA A 141 -17.62 5.11 -6.82
C ALA A 141 -17.54 6.64 -6.76
N GLY A 142 -17.69 7.32 -7.89
CA GLY A 142 -17.69 8.80 -7.96
C GLY A 142 -18.85 9.48 -7.23
N ARG A 143 -19.89 8.74 -6.81
CA ARG A 143 -21.01 9.25 -6.02
C ARG A 143 -20.92 8.91 -4.53
N MET A 144 -19.86 8.24 -4.12
CA MET A 144 -19.59 7.88 -2.73
C MET A 144 -18.81 9.00 -2.03
N SER A 145 -18.95 9.11 -0.70
CA SER A 145 -18.08 10.00 0.08
C SER A 145 -16.63 9.52 0.01
N VAL A 146 -15.67 10.42 0.24
CA VAL A 146 -14.23 10.08 0.17
C VAL A 146 -13.88 8.94 1.15
N GLY A 147 -14.44 8.93 2.37
CA GLY A 147 -14.25 7.85 3.32
C GLY A 147 -14.86 6.51 2.85
N GLN A 148 -15.99 6.54 2.10
CA GLN A 148 -16.53 5.33 1.48
C GLN A 148 -15.63 4.85 0.33
N GLN A 149 -15.14 5.77 -0.51
CA GLN A 149 -14.18 5.46 -1.56
C GLN A 149 -12.90 4.85 -1.00
N GLN A 150 -12.39 5.38 0.10
CA GLN A 150 -11.20 4.86 0.78
C GLN A 150 -11.38 3.41 1.24
N ARG A 151 -12.55 3.07 1.81
CA ARG A 151 -12.90 1.71 2.20
C ARG A 151 -13.00 0.77 0.98
N VAL A 152 -13.56 1.22 -0.13
CA VAL A 152 -13.58 0.46 -1.41
C VAL A 152 -12.16 0.21 -1.92
N ALA A 153 -11.32 1.25 -1.95
CA ALA A 153 -9.92 1.13 -2.40
C ALA A 153 -9.10 0.20 -1.50
N LEU A 154 -9.36 0.22 -0.18
CA LEU A 154 -8.74 -0.70 0.76
C LEU A 154 -9.12 -2.15 0.44
N ILE A 155 -10.41 -2.48 0.31
CA ILE A 155 -10.85 -3.83 -0.07
C ILE A 155 -10.21 -4.24 -1.39
N ARG A 156 -10.21 -3.35 -2.39
CA ARG A 156 -9.59 -3.60 -3.69
C ARG A 156 -8.11 -3.95 -3.57
N SER A 157 -7.35 -3.28 -2.69
CA SER A 157 -5.94 -3.56 -2.50
C SER A 157 -5.68 -4.95 -1.93
N LEU A 158 -6.62 -5.50 -1.15
CA LEU A 158 -6.55 -6.83 -0.54
C LEU A 158 -6.97 -7.96 -1.51
N CYS A 159 -7.51 -7.64 -2.69
CA CYS A 159 -8.00 -8.63 -3.66
C CYS A 159 -6.89 -9.26 -4.52
N GLN A 160 -5.75 -9.54 -3.91
CA GLN A 160 -4.63 -10.29 -4.50
C GLN A 160 -3.78 -10.93 -3.40
N PRO A 161 -3.03 -12.00 -3.68
CA PRO A 161 -2.00 -12.44 -2.75
C PRO A 161 -0.87 -11.41 -2.70
N PHE A 162 -0.20 -11.29 -1.54
CA PHE A 162 0.94 -10.40 -1.40
C PHE A 162 1.95 -10.92 -0.36
N ASP A 163 3.21 -10.56 -0.55
CA ASP A 163 4.28 -10.70 0.45
C ASP A 163 4.48 -9.39 1.23
N PHE A 164 4.11 -8.25 0.61
CA PHE A 164 4.06 -6.92 1.24
C PHE A 164 2.82 -6.18 0.81
N ILE A 165 2.25 -5.40 1.72
CA ILE A 165 1.23 -4.41 1.40
C ILE A 165 1.76 -3.01 1.70
N LEU A 166 1.69 -2.12 0.70
CA LEU A 166 2.01 -0.70 0.81
C LEU A 166 0.72 0.07 1.03
N LEU A 167 0.67 0.89 2.07
CA LEU A 167 -0.49 1.67 2.47
C LEU A 167 -0.08 3.15 2.56
N ASP A 168 -0.44 3.92 1.54
CA ASP A 168 -0.07 5.34 1.46
C ASP A 168 -1.18 6.21 2.05
N GLU A 169 -0.98 6.66 3.29
CA GLU A 169 -1.92 7.43 4.10
C GLU A 169 -3.33 6.79 4.16
N PRO A 170 -3.42 5.51 4.59
CA PRO A 170 -4.62 4.68 4.41
C PRO A 170 -5.85 5.14 5.18
N VAL A 171 -5.72 6.07 6.13
CA VAL A 171 -6.80 6.46 7.06
C VAL A 171 -7.11 7.95 7.05
N SER A 172 -6.59 8.69 6.09
CA SER A 172 -6.75 10.15 6.00
C SER A 172 -8.22 10.64 6.05
N HIS A 173 -9.17 9.80 5.66
CA HIS A 173 -10.60 10.12 5.61
C HIS A 173 -11.47 9.09 6.37
N LEU A 174 -10.88 8.31 7.28
CA LEU A 174 -11.61 7.38 8.13
C LEU A 174 -11.78 7.95 9.55
N ASP A 175 -12.94 7.72 10.12
CA ASP A 175 -13.15 7.89 11.55
C ASP A 175 -12.43 6.77 12.34
N GLU A 176 -12.32 6.92 13.66
CA GLU A 176 -11.61 5.99 14.52
C GLU A 176 -12.16 4.56 14.45
N GLN A 177 -13.48 4.39 14.35
CA GLN A 177 -14.12 3.08 14.28
C GLN A 177 -13.75 2.39 12.95
N ASN A 178 -13.86 3.09 11.82
CA ASN A 178 -13.48 2.53 10.52
C ASN A 178 -11.98 2.30 10.41
N ASN A 179 -11.14 3.14 11.04
CA ASN A 179 -9.70 2.92 11.13
C ASN A 179 -9.39 1.59 11.84
N ARG A 180 -10.03 1.33 12.99
CA ARG A 180 -9.84 0.07 13.75
C ARG A 180 -10.25 -1.15 12.93
N ILE A 181 -11.42 -1.11 12.29
CA ILE A 181 -11.89 -2.22 11.44
C ILE A 181 -10.96 -2.44 10.24
N ALA A 182 -10.49 -1.36 9.61
CA ALA A 182 -9.53 -1.44 8.50
C ALA A 182 -8.22 -2.09 8.95
N ALA A 183 -7.71 -1.69 10.12
CA ALA A 183 -6.51 -2.26 10.72
C ALA A 183 -6.66 -3.76 10.96
N GLU A 184 -7.76 -4.19 11.58
CA GLU A 184 -8.06 -5.60 11.85
C GLU A 184 -8.07 -6.43 10.55
N ILE A 185 -8.76 -5.95 9.50
CA ILE A 185 -8.85 -6.66 8.23
C ILE A 185 -7.47 -6.79 7.57
N ILE A 186 -6.67 -5.72 7.56
CA ILE A 186 -5.32 -5.74 6.98
C ILE A 186 -4.42 -6.69 7.77
N GLU A 187 -4.48 -6.65 9.11
CA GLU A 187 -3.66 -7.51 9.96
C GLU A 187 -4.02 -8.99 9.79
N GLU A 188 -5.31 -9.32 9.74
CA GLU A 188 -5.79 -10.68 9.47
C GLU A 188 -5.26 -11.22 8.14
N GLU A 189 -5.34 -10.41 7.07
CA GLU A 189 -4.85 -10.80 5.74
C GLU A 189 -3.33 -10.93 5.70
N ALA A 190 -2.61 -9.95 6.26
CA ALA A 190 -1.16 -9.98 6.32
C ALA A 190 -0.67 -11.19 7.11
N LYS A 191 -1.29 -11.49 8.26
CA LYS A 191 -0.98 -12.66 9.08
C LYS A 191 -1.25 -13.97 8.35
N ALA A 192 -2.38 -14.09 7.67
CA ALA A 192 -2.73 -15.28 6.89
C ALA A 192 -1.71 -15.58 5.77
N LEU A 193 -1.15 -14.53 5.17
CA LEU A 193 -0.13 -14.63 4.12
C LEU A 193 1.31 -14.64 4.69
N GLY A 194 1.49 -14.33 5.97
CA GLY A 194 2.79 -14.03 6.59
C GLY A 194 3.47 -12.85 5.90
N ALA A 195 2.71 -11.86 5.50
CA ALA A 195 3.17 -10.70 4.73
C ALA A 195 3.67 -9.56 5.63
N GLY A 196 4.52 -8.68 5.09
CA GLY A 196 4.92 -7.45 5.74
C GLY A 196 3.95 -6.31 5.41
N ILE A 197 3.82 -5.34 6.32
CA ILE A 197 3.01 -4.14 6.16
C ILE A 197 3.95 -2.93 6.16
N ILE A 198 3.80 -2.04 5.17
CA ILE A 198 4.48 -0.75 5.11
C ILE A 198 3.40 0.33 5.00
N SER A 199 3.15 1.05 6.09
CA SER A 199 2.15 2.10 6.16
C SER A 199 2.81 3.46 6.30
N THR A 200 2.38 4.45 5.53
CA THR A 200 2.86 5.83 5.66
C THR A 200 1.85 6.70 6.39
N SER A 201 2.32 7.74 7.07
CA SER A 201 1.47 8.66 7.84
C SER A 201 1.99 10.10 7.85
N VAL A 202 1.05 11.06 7.99
CA VAL A 202 1.27 12.47 8.35
C VAL A 202 0.53 12.74 9.67
N GLY A 203 0.86 11.98 10.73
CA GLY A 203 0.24 12.14 12.06
C GLY A 203 -0.86 11.12 12.38
N ASN A 204 -1.90 10.98 11.55
CA ASN A 204 -2.89 9.91 11.74
C ASN A 204 -2.44 8.63 11.03
N HIS A 205 -2.24 7.58 11.79
CA HIS A 205 -1.83 6.27 11.26
C HIS A 205 -2.92 5.21 11.46
N LEU A 206 -2.79 4.13 10.71
CA LEU A 206 -3.62 2.94 10.87
C LEU A 206 -3.39 2.34 12.26
N LEU A 207 -4.46 1.95 12.96
CA LEU A 207 -4.40 1.44 14.34
C LEU A 207 -3.91 -0.02 14.37
N LEU A 208 -2.68 -0.23 13.89
CA LEU A 208 -1.95 -1.50 13.92
C LEU A 208 -0.90 -1.49 15.03
N HIS A 209 -0.45 -2.69 15.41
CA HIS A 209 0.84 -2.81 16.10
C HIS A 209 1.96 -2.72 15.06
N TYR A 210 2.90 -1.80 15.25
CA TYR A 210 4.06 -1.65 14.39
C TYR A 210 5.31 -2.18 15.09
N ASP A 211 6.06 -3.06 14.40
CA ASP A 211 7.34 -3.55 14.90
C ASP A 211 8.42 -2.47 14.86
N LYS A 212 8.30 -1.56 13.87
CA LYS A 212 9.24 -0.44 13.69
C LYS A 212 8.53 0.81 13.20
N THR A 213 8.92 1.94 13.75
CA THR A 213 8.60 3.28 13.23
C THR A 213 9.88 3.90 12.69
N THR A 214 9.80 4.53 11.52
CA THR A 214 10.92 5.14 10.79
C THR A 214 10.49 6.50 10.27
N HIS A 215 11.39 7.45 10.24
CA HIS A 215 11.12 8.83 9.81
C HIS A 215 11.76 9.13 8.44
N LEU A 216 10.98 9.83 7.58
CA LEU A 216 11.43 10.37 6.28
C LEU A 216 11.76 11.85 6.40
#